data_febbaa6667a0057845e050e100880c02
#
_entry.id   febbaa6667a0057845e050e100880c02
#
_cell.length_a   1.000
_cell.length_b   1.000
_cell.length_c   1.000
_cell.angle_alpha   90.00
_cell.angle_beta   90.00
_cell.angle_gamma   90.00
#
_symmetry.space_group_name_H-M   'P 1'
#
loop_
_entity.id
_entity.type
_entity.pdbx_description
1 polymer ?
#
loop_
_entity_poly.entity_id
_entity_poly.type
_entity_poly.pdbx_seq_one_letter_code
_entity_poly.pdbx_strand_id
1 'polypeptide(L)'
;MTLNSEIFKTVDSIPKSYWESLNCTNNIYYSPEFLKAFELANRDIEFNYIFILKDGEAVAFANTQIVTIGIETITKNIAMSHKLRNIVNNLFCNNHIRVLFCGNVFLSGEYGTFLKEGEPKVETFKAIAKAVKKLYRCKRLSTVFIKDFEDESLYITDHLKAFDYASMHVEPNMII
;
A
#
# COMPACT_ATOMS: atom_id res chain seq x y z
N MET A 1 -13.17 11.67 19.11
CA MET A 1 -11.78 11.12 19.16
C MET A 1 -11.11 11.41 17.83
N THR A 2 -9.91 11.98 17.85
CA THR A 2 -9.21 12.38 16.61
C THR A 2 -8.15 11.33 16.29
N LEU A 3 -8.28 10.71 15.11
CA LEU A 3 -7.24 9.82 14.57
C LEU A 3 -6.19 10.65 13.84
N ASN A 4 -4.93 10.49 14.19
CA ASN A 4 -3.77 11.11 13.54
C ASN A 4 -2.97 10.08 12.77
N SER A 5 -2.20 10.51 11.78
CA SER A 5 -1.34 9.60 11.02
C SER A 5 0.11 10.04 11.07
N GLU A 6 1.01 9.11 11.28
CA GLU A 6 2.46 9.27 11.12
C GLU A 6 2.99 8.37 10.02
N ILE A 7 4.00 8.83 9.31
CA ILE A 7 4.58 8.12 8.16
C ILE A 7 6.09 8.02 8.34
N PHE A 8 6.60 6.80 8.31
CA PHE A 8 8.00 6.47 8.44
C PHE A 8 8.53 5.91 7.13
N LYS A 9 9.76 6.23 6.78
CA LYS A 9 10.40 5.79 5.52
C LYS A 9 11.18 4.49 5.67
N THR A 10 11.52 4.12 6.89
CA THR A 10 12.26 2.90 7.22
C THR A 10 11.72 2.30 8.50
N VAL A 11 11.82 0.99 8.62
CA VAL A 11 11.42 0.27 9.84
C VAL A 11 12.21 0.75 11.05
N ASP A 12 13.51 1.03 10.89
CA ASP A 12 14.39 1.46 11.98
C ASP A 12 13.97 2.78 12.62
N SER A 13 13.20 3.59 11.91
CA SER A 13 12.73 4.89 12.40
C SER A 13 11.41 4.80 13.20
N ILE A 14 10.78 3.63 13.26
CA ILE A 14 9.49 3.42 13.91
C ILE A 14 9.72 3.20 15.42
N PRO A 15 9.03 3.95 16.31
CA PRO A 15 9.11 3.73 17.74
C PRO A 15 8.68 2.31 18.14
N LYS A 16 9.46 1.66 19.02
CA LYS A 16 9.11 0.31 19.52
C LYS A 16 7.73 0.27 20.19
N SER A 17 7.35 1.34 20.89
CA SER A 17 6.04 1.47 21.54
C SER A 17 4.86 1.32 20.57
N TYR A 18 5.04 1.65 19.27
CA TYR A 18 3.97 1.48 18.27
C TYR A 18 3.72 0.01 17.94
N TRP A 19 4.80 -0.77 17.81
CA TRP A 19 4.71 -2.22 17.62
C TRP A 19 4.14 -2.92 18.84
N GLU A 20 4.56 -2.52 20.04
CA GLU A 20 4.05 -3.03 21.32
C GLU A 20 2.55 -2.73 21.48
N SER A 21 2.13 -1.50 21.14
CA SER A 21 0.72 -1.09 21.20
C SER A 21 -0.17 -1.88 20.25
N LEU A 22 0.31 -2.19 19.02
CA LEU A 22 -0.44 -2.97 18.05
C LEU A 22 -0.48 -4.46 18.39
N ASN A 23 0.58 -4.97 19.04
CA ASN A 23 0.74 -6.42 19.33
C ASN A 23 0.59 -7.31 18.08
N CYS A 24 1.09 -6.84 16.93
CA CYS A 24 0.93 -7.51 15.62
C CYS A 24 2.16 -8.32 15.18
N THR A 25 3.29 -8.21 15.89
CA THR A 25 4.58 -8.76 15.47
C THR A 25 4.69 -10.28 15.55
N ASN A 26 3.72 -10.95 16.18
CA ASN A 26 3.60 -12.42 16.14
C ASN A 26 3.28 -12.92 14.72
N ASN A 27 2.67 -12.10 13.87
CA ASN A 27 2.54 -12.40 12.46
C ASN A 27 3.81 -11.90 11.74
N ILE A 28 4.50 -12.82 11.06
CA ILE A 28 5.77 -12.54 10.38
C ILE A 28 5.66 -11.34 9.41
N TYR A 29 4.55 -11.19 8.71
CA TYR A 29 4.33 -10.11 7.71
C TYR A 29 4.30 -8.70 8.31
N TYR A 30 4.11 -8.59 9.64
CA TYR A 30 4.15 -7.34 10.39
C TYR A 30 5.37 -7.23 11.31
N SER A 31 6.27 -8.24 11.30
CA SER A 31 7.47 -8.17 12.14
C SER A 31 8.48 -7.17 11.57
N PRO A 32 9.11 -6.35 12.41
CA PRO A 32 10.14 -5.42 11.99
C PRO A 32 11.29 -6.09 11.23
N GLU A 33 11.67 -7.30 11.62
CA GLU A 33 12.74 -8.08 11.01
C GLU A 33 12.41 -8.43 9.56
N PHE A 34 11.19 -8.91 9.30
CA PHE A 34 10.73 -9.24 7.96
C PHE A 34 10.64 -7.99 7.07
N LEU A 35 10.03 -6.93 7.59
CA LEU A 35 9.89 -5.67 6.87
C LEU A 35 11.27 -5.07 6.55
N LYS A 36 12.22 -5.17 7.47
CA LYS A 36 13.60 -4.73 7.25
C LYS A 36 14.33 -5.56 6.20
N ALA A 37 14.16 -6.87 6.23
CA ALA A 37 14.72 -7.75 5.20
C ALA A 37 14.18 -7.38 3.81
N PHE A 38 12.88 -7.05 3.73
CA PHE A 38 12.25 -6.58 2.50
C PHE A 38 12.85 -5.26 1.98
N GLU A 39 13.06 -4.27 2.86
CA GLU A 39 13.74 -3.01 2.49
C GLU A 39 15.13 -3.27 1.89
N LEU A 40 15.90 -4.13 2.55
CA LEU A 40 17.27 -4.42 2.14
C LEU A 40 17.35 -5.17 0.81
N ALA A 41 16.39 -6.07 0.56
CA ALA A 41 16.34 -6.88 -0.64
C ALA A 41 15.82 -6.10 -1.87
N ASN A 42 15.01 -5.06 -1.68
CA ASN A 42 14.32 -4.36 -2.77
C ASN A 42 14.64 -2.85 -2.75
N ARG A 43 15.90 -2.50 -3.03
CA ARG A 43 16.41 -1.13 -2.93
C ARG A 43 15.83 -0.15 -3.96
N ASP A 44 15.23 -0.65 -5.00
CA ASP A 44 14.53 0.08 -6.07
C ASP A 44 13.06 0.39 -5.73
N ILE A 45 12.55 -0.17 -4.63
CA ILE A 45 11.23 0.12 -4.09
C ILE A 45 11.34 1.16 -2.96
N GLU A 46 10.53 2.20 -3.02
CA GLU A 46 10.42 3.16 -1.92
C GLU A 46 9.37 2.69 -0.92
N PHE A 47 9.82 2.33 0.29
CA PHE A 47 8.93 1.91 1.38
C PHE A 47 8.42 3.11 2.18
N ASN A 48 7.19 3.04 2.66
CA ASN A 48 6.64 3.94 3.65
C ASN A 48 5.68 3.17 4.56
N TYR A 49 5.76 3.41 5.85
CA TYR A 49 4.97 2.76 6.89
C TYR A 49 4.07 3.81 7.53
N ILE A 50 2.76 3.58 7.46
CA ILE A 50 1.75 4.49 7.99
C ILE A 50 1.25 3.92 9.31
N PHE A 51 1.31 4.70 10.36
CA PHE A 51 0.67 4.39 11.64
C PHE A 51 -0.49 5.34 11.86
N ILE A 52 -1.61 4.80 12.31
CA ILE A 52 -2.75 5.58 12.77
C ILE A 52 -2.71 5.58 14.29
N LEU A 53 -2.72 6.78 14.86
CA LEU A 53 -2.63 7.01 16.28
C LEU A 53 -3.97 7.53 16.80
N LYS A 54 -4.35 7.02 17.97
CA LYS A 54 -5.48 7.47 18.78
C LYS A 54 -4.96 7.80 20.17
N ASP A 55 -5.09 9.06 20.55
CA ASP A 55 -4.60 9.56 21.84
C ASP A 55 -3.11 9.23 22.11
N GLY A 56 -2.29 9.19 21.04
CA GLY A 56 -0.86 8.91 21.10
C GLY A 56 -0.47 7.43 20.98
N GLU A 57 -1.42 6.50 21.02
CA GLU A 57 -1.19 5.07 20.86
C GLU A 57 -1.46 4.62 19.41
N ALA A 58 -0.64 3.71 18.89
CA ALA A 58 -0.85 3.12 17.58
C ALA A 58 -2.04 2.14 17.61
N VAL A 59 -3.02 2.38 16.74
CA VAL A 59 -4.22 1.56 16.60
C VAL A 59 -4.35 0.90 15.24
N ALA A 60 -3.56 1.32 14.27
CA ALA A 60 -3.45 0.64 12.98
C ALA A 60 -2.11 0.90 12.32
N PHE A 61 -1.78 0.00 11.39
CA PHE A 61 -0.57 0.03 10.59
C PHE A 61 -0.91 -0.24 9.12
N ALA A 62 -0.19 0.41 8.20
CA ALA A 62 -0.22 0.07 6.79
C ALA A 62 1.19 0.14 6.20
N ASN A 63 1.57 -0.95 5.50
CA ASN A 63 2.77 -1.02 4.69
C ASN A 63 2.46 -0.47 3.30
N THR A 64 3.24 0.48 2.82
CA THR A 64 3.10 1.02 1.48
C THR A 64 4.41 0.95 0.71
N GLN A 65 4.31 0.59 -0.56
CA GLN A 65 5.42 0.38 -1.47
C GLN A 65 5.19 1.22 -2.73
N ILE A 66 6.17 2.07 -3.09
CA ILE A 66 6.12 2.86 -4.31
C ILE A 66 7.08 2.23 -5.31
N VAL A 67 6.50 1.74 -6.40
CA VAL A 67 7.22 1.11 -7.50
C VAL A 67 7.27 2.05 -8.69
N THR A 68 8.42 2.17 -9.29
CA THR A 68 8.60 2.93 -10.53
C THR A 68 8.55 1.96 -11.71
N ILE A 69 7.57 2.13 -12.60
CA ILE A 69 7.31 1.25 -13.73
C ILE A 69 7.60 2.02 -15.02
N GLY A 70 8.49 1.52 -15.84
CA GLY A 70 8.73 2.06 -17.18
C GLY A 70 7.53 1.82 -18.11
N ILE A 71 7.27 2.77 -18.99
CA ILE A 71 6.18 2.66 -19.99
C ILE A 71 6.32 1.41 -20.85
N GLU A 72 7.55 0.97 -21.13
CA GLU A 72 7.83 -0.26 -21.88
C GLU A 72 7.22 -1.50 -21.22
N THR A 73 7.28 -1.59 -19.91
CA THR A 73 6.70 -2.72 -19.18
C THR A 73 5.18 -2.74 -19.31
N ILE A 74 4.56 -1.57 -19.31
CA ILE A 74 3.11 -1.44 -19.47
C ILE A 74 2.69 -1.80 -20.87
N THR A 75 3.38 -1.28 -21.90
CA THR A 75 3.03 -1.52 -23.29
C THR A 75 3.24 -2.97 -23.75
N LYS A 76 4.13 -3.73 -23.08
CA LYS A 76 4.30 -5.17 -23.33
C LYS A 76 3.03 -5.97 -23.04
N ASN A 77 2.26 -5.55 -22.04
CA ASN A 77 1.08 -6.27 -21.55
C ASN A 77 -0.23 -5.78 -22.19
N ILE A 78 -0.17 -4.75 -23.05
CA ILE A 78 -1.34 -4.25 -23.75
C ILE A 78 -1.37 -4.82 -25.18
N ALA A 79 -2.52 -5.32 -25.60
CA ALA A 79 -2.73 -5.79 -26.97
C ALA A 79 -2.70 -4.59 -27.95
N MET A 80 -1.55 -4.33 -28.55
CA MET A 80 -1.35 -3.31 -29.58
C MET A 80 -0.38 -3.77 -30.65
N SER A 81 -0.49 -3.18 -31.85
CA SER A 81 0.42 -3.52 -32.97
C SER A 81 1.87 -3.12 -32.66
N HIS A 82 2.83 -3.86 -33.17
CA HIS A 82 4.26 -3.60 -32.98
C HIS A 82 4.67 -2.17 -33.41
N LYS A 83 4.10 -1.65 -34.49
CA LYS A 83 4.38 -0.29 -34.98
C LYS A 83 3.93 0.77 -33.99
N LEU A 84 2.70 0.62 -33.44
CA LEU A 84 2.15 1.55 -32.45
C LEU A 84 2.94 1.47 -31.13
N ARG A 85 3.30 0.27 -30.69
CA ARG A 85 4.13 0.07 -29.49
C ARG A 85 5.49 0.77 -29.62
N ASN A 86 6.15 0.65 -30.74
CA ASN A 86 7.43 1.32 -30.98
C ASN A 86 7.30 2.84 -30.96
N ILE A 87 6.23 3.38 -31.54
CA ILE A 87 5.96 4.83 -31.52
C ILE A 87 5.73 5.30 -30.07
N VAL A 88 4.88 4.61 -29.31
CA VAL A 88 4.60 4.94 -27.92
C VAL A 88 5.86 4.85 -27.06
N ASN A 89 6.64 3.77 -27.19
CA ASN A 89 7.87 3.59 -26.44
C ASN A 89 8.90 4.67 -26.78
N ASN A 90 9.08 5.03 -28.05
CA ASN A 90 10.01 6.07 -28.45
C ASN A 90 9.60 7.47 -27.97
N LEU A 91 8.31 7.78 -27.99
CA LEU A 91 7.79 9.06 -27.51
C LEU A 91 7.86 9.19 -25.97
N PHE A 92 7.74 8.08 -25.26
CA PHE A 92 7.65 8.03 -23.78
C PHE A 92 8.79 7.24 -23.13
N CYS A 93 9.90 7.00 -23.82
CA CYS A 93 11.02 6.18 -23.35
C CYS A 93 11.63 6.66 -22.01
N ASN A 94 11.50 7.94 -21.69
CA ASN A 94 11.97 8.52 -20.44
C ASN A 94 10.85 8.70 -19.38
N ASN A 95 9.60 8.31 -19.70
CA ASN A 95 8.49 8.47 -18.79
C ASN A 95 8.33 7.21 -17.93
N HIS A 96 8.30 7.45 -16.64
CA HIS A 96 8.09 6.43 -15.63
C HIS A 96 6.77 6.71 -14.91
N ILE A 97 6.01 5.67 -14.66
CA ILE A 97 4.80 5.73 -13.84
C ILE A 97 5.19 5.29 -12.43
N ARG A 98 4.91 6.13 -11.45
CA ARG A 98 5.12 5.80 -10.04
C ARG A 98 3.80 5.40 -9.42
N VAL A 99 3.74 4.16 -8.96
CA VAL A 99 2.54 3.52 -8.43
C VAL A 99 2.75 3.22 -6.95
N LEU A 100 1.81 3.64 -6.11
CA LEU A 100 1.78 3.27 -4.70
C LEU A 100 0.88 2.06 -4.51
N PHE A 101 1.41 1.04 -3.90
CA PHE A 101 0.66 -0.09 -3.38
C PHE A 101 0.57 0.02 -1.85
N CYS A 102 -0.64 0.07 -1.31
CA CYS A 102 -0.88 -0.20 0.11
C CYS A 102 -1.08 -1.71 0.22
N GLY A 103 -0.04 -2.39 0.68
CA GLY A 103 0.13 -3.84 0.63
C GLY A 103 1.51 -4.22 0.10
N ASN A 104 1.85 -5.49 0.19
CA ASN A 104 3.10 -6.00 -0.34
C ASN A 104 2.91 -6.43 -1.80
N VAL A 105 3.73 -5.90 -2.73
CA VAL A 105 3.63 -6.21 -4.17
C VAL A 105 4.00 -7.65 -4.51
N PHE A 106 4.69 -8.35 -3.62
CA PHE A 106 5.14 -9.73 -3.82
C PHE A 106 4.30 -10.77 -3.08
N LEU A 107 3.35 -10.32 -2.25
CA LEU A 107 2.49 -11.20 -1.46
C LEU A 107 1.04 -10.97 -1.83
N SER A 108 0.25 -12.04 -1.75
CA SER A 108 -1.20 -12.02 -1.83
C SER A 108 -1.81 -12.10 -0.42
N GLY A 109 -3.01 -11.54 -0.25
CA GLY A 109 -3.74 -11.50 1.02
C GLY A 109 -3.65 -10.15 1.73
N GLU A 110 -4.50 -9.95 2.73
CA GLU A 110 -4.67 -8.69 3.48
C GLU A 110 -3.51 -8.36 4.44
N TYR A 111 -2.28 -8.69 4.07
CA TYR A 111 -1.09 -8.42 4.90
C TYR A 111 -0.52 -7.01 4.72
N GLY A 112 -1.19 -6.17 3.97
CA GLY A 112 -0.78 -4.77 3.77
C GLY A 112 -1.18 -3.83 4.88
N THR A 113 -2.21 -4.20 5.65
CA THR A 113 -2.77 -3.39 6.74
C THR A 113 -3.02 -4.24 7.97
N PHE A 114 -2.89 -3.62 9.14
CA PHE A 114 -3.27 -4.21 10.42
C PHE A 114 -4.11 -3.20 11.21
N LEU A 115 -5.20 -3.67 11.78
CA LEU A 115 -6.07 -2.90 12.65
C LEU A 115 -6.14 -3.59 14.02
N LYS A 116 -5.88 -2.84 15.07
CA LYS A 116 -5.95 -3.33 16.45
C LYS A 116 -7.36 -3.80 16.77
N GLU A 117 -7.47 -4.93 17.44
CA GLU A 117 -8.75 -5.48 17.85
C GLU A 117 -9.51 -4.50 18.77
N GLY A 118 -10.83 -4.43 18.59
CA GLY A 118 -11.69 -3.50 19.34
C GLY A 118 -11.80 -2.09 18.74
N GLU A 119 -10.96 -1.72 17.76
CA GLU A 119 -11.09 -0.44 17.08
C GLU A 119 -12.16 -0.48 15.97
N PRO A 120 -12.88 0.63 15.71
CA PRO A 120 -13.91 0.68 14.68
C PRO A 120 -13.28 0.55 13.29
N LYS A 121 -13.40 -0.62 12.67
CA LYS A 121 -12.72 -1.00 11.42
C LYS A 121 -12.87 0.05 10.33
N VAL A 122 -14.10 0.48 10.04
CA VAL A 122 -14.39 1.43 8.96
C VAL A 122 -13.71 2.78 9.18
N GLU A 123 -13.82 3.35 10.38
CA GLU A 123 -13.26 4.68 10.67
C GLU A 123 -11.72 4.63 10.69
N THR A 124 -11.15 3.58 11.24
CA THR A 124 -9.71 3.36 11.28
C THR A 124 -9.16 3.17 9.86
N PHE A 125 -9.85 2.38 9.03
CA PHE A 125 -9.44 2.18 7.64
C PHE A 125 -9.58 3.46 6.80
N LYS A 126 -10.62 4.27 7.02
CA LYS A 126 -10.73 5.61 6.42
C LYS A 126 -9.54 6.51 6.79
N ALA A 127 -9.02 6.40 8.00
CA ALA A 127 -7.82 7.15 8.39
C ALA A 127 -6.58 6.67 7.62
N ILE A 128 -6.40 5.36 7.43
CA ILE A 128 -5.37 4.79 6.55
C ILE A 128 -5.53 5.34 5.13
N ALA A 129 -6.72 5.25 4.53
CA ALA A 129 -6.99 5.70 3.18
C ALA A 129 -6.69 7.21 2.98
N LYS A 130 -7.02 8.04 3.97
CA LYS A 130 -6.65 9.47 3.98
C LYS A 130 -5.14 9.67 4.00
N ALA A 131 -4.41 8.91 4.83
CA ALA A 131 -2.96 8.99 4.92
C ALA A 131 -2.29 8.54 3.62
N VAL A 132 -2.77 7.46 3.00
CA VAL A 132 -2.35 6.99 1.68
C VAL A 132 -2.59 8.06 0.61
N LYS A 133 -3.77 8.70 0.61
CA LYS A 133 -4.10 9.79 -0.33
C LYS A 133 -3.20 11.02 -0.12
N LYS A 134 -2.84 11.34 1.13
CA LYS A 134 -1.87 12.39 1.45
C LYS A 134 -0.50 12.05 0.88
N LEU A 135 -0.02 10.82 1.07
CA LEU A 135 1.26 10.35 0.54
C LEU A 135 1.27 10.39 -0.99
N TYR A 136 0.20 9.94 -1.65
CA TYR A 136 -0.02 10.03 -3.10
C TYR A 136 0.20 11.45 -3.62
N ARG A 137 -0.45 12.44 -3.00
CA ARG A 137 -0.34 13.85 -3.42
C ARG A 137 1.06 14.43 -3.15
N CYS A 138 1.63 14.17 -1.97
CA CYS A 138 2.96 14.67 -1.59
C CYS A 138 4.07 14.14 -2.50
N LYS A 139 3.96 12.88 -2.93
CA LYS A 139 4.96 12.21 -3.79
C LYS A 139 4.69 12.38 -5.28
N ARG A 140 3.57 13.04 -5.67
CA ARG A 140 3.13 13.24 -7.06
C ARG A 140 3.10 11.91 -7.83
N LEU A 141 2.40 10.93 -7.28
CA LEU A 141 2.31 9.60 -7.86
C LEU A 141 1.27 9.57 -8.98
N SER A 142 1.37 8.57 -9.86
CA SER A 142 0.44 8.40 -10.98
C SER A 142 -0.86 7.72 -10.54
N THR A 143 -0.76 6.74 -9.66
CA THR A 143 -1.92 6.01 -9.14
C THR A 143 -1.63 5.35 -7.79
N VAL A 144 -2.68 4.89 -7.13
CA VAL A 144 -2.65 4.20 -5.84
C VAL A 144 -3.53 2.98 -5.89
N PHE A 145 -3.04 1.88 -5.37
CA PHE A 145 -3.81 0.67 -5.10
C PHE A 145 -3.79 0.36 -3.60
N ILE A 146 -4.97 0.13 -3.02
CA ILE A 146 -5.09 -0.56 -1.74
C ILE A 146 -5.54 -1.96 -2.12
N LYS A 147 -4.69 -2.96 -1.88
CA LYS A 147 -4.84 -4.28 -2.49
C LYS A 147 -5.33 -5.34 -1.52
N ASP A 148 -5.85 -6.42 -2.12
CA ASP A 148 -6.12 -7.71 -1.48
C ASP A 148 -7.15 -7.62 -0.33
N PHE A 149 -8.32 -7.01 -0.60
CA PHE A 149 -9.46 -7.14 0.30
C PHE A 149 -10.05 -8.55 0.15
N GLU A 150 -10.15 -9.26 1.26
CA GLU A 150 -10.86 -10.52 1.35
C GLU A 150 -12.38 -10.29 1.47
N ASP A 151 -13.17 -11.33 1.20
CA ASP A 151 -14.63 -11.22 1.17
C ASP A 151 -15.21 -10.61 2.44
N GLU A 152 -14.64 -10.95 3.59
CA GLU A 152 -15.07 -10.43 4.90
C GLU A 152 -14.78 -8.92 5.09
N SER A 153 -13.87 -8.37 4.31
CA SER A 153 -13.43 -6.98 4.38
C SER A 153 -13.98 -6.11 3.24
N LEU A 154 -14.64 -6.70 2.24
CA LEU A 154 -15.15 -5.98 1.06
C LEU A 154 -16.09 -4.82 1.41
N TYR A 155 -16.88 -4.93 2.48
CA TYR A 155 -17.76 -3.84 2.90
C TYR A 155 -17.04 -2.53 3.22
N ILE A 156 -15.74 -2.59 3.55
CA ILE A 156 -14.92 -1.41 3.81
C ILE A 156 -14.73 -0.60 2.52
N THR A 157 -14.63 -1.28 1.38
CA THR A 157 -14.37 -0.63 0.08
C THR A 157 -15.47 0.35 -0.31
N ASP A 158 -16.72 0.09 0.04
CA ASP A 158 -17.84 1.00 -0.23
C ASP A 158 -17.66 2.35 0.47
N HIS A 159 -17.08 2.35 1.67
CA HIS A 159 -16.80 3.57 2.41
C HIS A 159 -15.61 4.36 1.85
N LEU A 160 -14.76 3.75 1.02
CA LEU A 160 -13.62 4.41 0.39
C LEU A 160 -14.01 5.20 -0.87
N LYS A 161 -15.17 4.92 -1.47
CA LYS A 161 -15.71 5.67 -2.62
C LYS A 161 -15.82 7.17 -2.33
N ALA A 162 -16.13 7.55 -1.08
CA ALA A 162 -16.15 8.94 -0.64
C ALA A 162 -14.79 9.66 -0.70
N PHE A 163 -13.70 8.93 -0.89
CA PHE A 163 -12.32 9.44 -1.04
C PHE A 163 -11.80 9.26 -2.46
N ASP A 164 -12.66 9.13 -3.45
CA ASP A 164 -12.34 8.93 -4.87
C ASP A 164 -11.60 7.61 -5.17
N TYR A 165 -11.79 6.57 -4.34
CA TYR A 165 -11.37 5.21 -4.66
C TYR A 165 -12.45 4.49 -5.44
N ALA A 166 -12.02 3.66 -6.39
CA ALA A 166 -12.88 2.73 -7.10
C ALA A 166 -12.44 1.30 -6.78
N SER A 167 -13.39 0.39 -6.63
CA SER A 167 -13.10 -1.04 -6.47
C SER A 167 -12.89 -1.69 -7.83
N MET A 168 -11.91 -2.58 -7.91
CA MET A 168 -11.61 -3.40 -9.08
C MET A 168 -11.51 -4.85 -8.63
N HIS A 169 -12.26 -5.71 -9.30
CA HIS A 169 -12.16 -7.15 -9.08
C HIS A 169 -10.91 -7.68 -9.78
N VAL A 170 -10.12 -8.47 -9.08
CA VAL A 170 -8.98 -9.20 -9.63
C VAL A 170 -9.29 -10.70 -9.63
N GLU A 171 -8.57 -11.46 -10.47
CA GLU A 171 -8.75 -12.89 -10.53
C GLU A 171 -8.43 -13.55 -9.18
N PRO A 172 -9.16 -14.63 -8.81
CA PRO A 172 -8.92 -15.32 -7.56
C PRO A 172 -7.52 -15.94 -7.53
N ASN A 173 -6.86 -15.83 -6.39
CA ASN A 173 -5.58 -16.51 -6.17
C ASN A 173 -5.80 -18.03 -6.14
N MET A 174 -4.93 -18.79 -6.81
CA MET A 174 -4.88 -20.23 -6.60
C MET A 174 -4.29 -20.50 -5.21
N ILE A 175 -5.11 -21.14 -4.35
CA ILE A 175 -4.63 -21.75 -3.10
C ILE A 175 -4.33 -23.20 -3.44
N ILE A 176 -3.08 -23.61 -3.32
CA ILE A 176 -2.64 -24.99 -3.51
C ILE A 176 -2.56 -25.64 -2.14
#